data_fa2cda3f03fee1d3a826bb46ad0e80ec
#
_entry.id   fa2cda3f03fee1d3a826bb46ad0e80ec
#
_cell.length_a   1.000
_cell.length_b   1.000
_cell.length_c   1.000
_cell.angle_alpha   90.00
_cell.angle_beta   90.00
_cell.angle_gamma   90.00
#
_symmetry.space_group_name_H-M   'P 1'
#
loop_
_entity.id
_entity.type
_entity.pdbx_description
1 polymer ?
#
loop_
_entity_poly.entity_id
_entity_poly.type
_entity_poly.pdbx_seq_one_letter_code
_entity_poly.pdbx_strand_id
1 'polypeptide(L)' 'MKVEEIRQLIDSELAERLEGERARLRDLRMSHAVTPLENTMQLREARKTIARMLTVQSERARDGVKGTQE' A
#
# COMPACT_ATOMS: atom_id res chain seq x y z
N MET A 1 -1.43 7.22 4.03
CA MET A 1 -2.07 6.64 5.23
C MET A 1 -1.03 6.33 6.29
N LYS A 2 -1.42 6.49 7.52
CA LYS A 2 -0.55 6.11 8.64
C LYS A 2 -0.68 4.61 8.90
N VAL A 3 0.37 4.02 9.45
CA VAL A 3 0.38 2.59 9.76
C VAL A 3 -0.79 2.17 10.65
N GLU A 4 -1.12 3.01 11.62
CA GLU A 4 -2.24 2.73 12.54
C GLU A 4 -3.56 2.61 11.81
N GLU A 5 -3.79 3.47 10.84
CA GLU A 5 -5.01 3.42 10.03
C GLU A 5 -5.06 2.14 9.20
N ILE A 6 -3.93 1.75 8.65
CA ILE A 6 -3.82 0.52 7.85
C ILE A 6 -4.12 -0.69 8.72
N ARG A 7 -3.61 -0.71 9.94
CA ARG A 7 -3.81 -1.82 10.87
C ARG A 7 -5.26 -2.01 11.30
N GLN A 8 -6.08 -0.97 11.15
CA GLN A 8 -7.49 -1.05 11.48
C GLN A 8 -8.34 -1.67 10.37
N LEU A 9 -7.78 -1.81 9.18
CA LEU A 9 -8.49 -2.39 8.05
C LEU A 9 -8.55 -3.92 8.16
N ILE A 10 -9.70 -4.50 7.78
CA ILE A 10 -9.79 -5.95 7.67
C ILE A 10 -9.08 -6.39 6.39
N ASP A 11 -8.78 -7.68 6.29
CA ASP A 11 -7.94 -8.19 5.19
C ASP A 11 -8.49 -7.86 3.80
N SER A 12 -9.80 -8.00 3.59
CA SER A 12 -10.41 -7.68 2.30
C SER A 12 -10.29 -6.20 1.97
N GLU A 13 -10.49 -5.34 2.96
CA GLU A 13 -10.34 -3.90 2.77
C GLU A 13 -8.89 -3.52 2.47
N LEU A 14 -7.96 -4.16 3.17
CA LEU A 14 -6.54 -3.92 2.94
C LEU A 14 -6.14 -4.31 1.52
N ALA A 15 -6.60 -5.46 1.05
CA ALA A 15 -6.33 -5.92 -0.31
C ALA A 15 -6.89 -4.95 -1.35
N GLU A 16 -8.13 -4.48 -1.15
CA GLU A 16 -8.74 -3.50 -2.04
C GLU A 16 -7.97 -2.19 -2.08
N ARG A 17 -7.60 -1.70 -0.90
CA ARG A 17 -6.83 -0.45 -0.79
C ARG A 17 -5.48 -0.58 -1.46
N LEU A 18 -4.83 -1.72 -1.28
CA LEU A 18 -3.54 -1.99 -1.89
C LEU A 18 -3.64 -1.97 -3.42
N GLU A 19 -4.67 -2.61 -3.97
CA GLU A 19 -4.89 -2.59 -5.42
C GLU A 19 -5.16 -1.18 -5.92
N GLY A 20 -5.97 -0.41 -5.19
CA GLY A 20 -6.25 0.98 -5.53
C GLY A 20 -4.99 1.83 -5.54
N GLU A 21 -4.13 1.66 -4.55
CA GLU A 21 -2.88 2.41 -4.46
C GLU A 21 -1.91 2.00 -5.56
N ARG A 22 -1.87 0.72 -5.91
CA ARG A 22 -1.04 0.26 -7.03
C ARG A 22 -1.50 0.84 -8.36
N ALA A 23 -2.81 0.90 -8.58
CA ALA A 23 -3.37 1.52 -9.78
C ALA A 23 -3.02 3.00 -9.82
N ARG A 24 -3.15 3.69 -8.68
CA ARG A 24 -2.78 5.09 -8.59
C ARG A 24 -1.30 5.30 -8.88
N LEU A 25 -0.45 4.43 -8.37
CA LEU A 25 0.98 4.52 -8.63
C LEU A 25 1.30 4.36 -10.12
N ARG A 26 0.63 3.42 -10.79
CA ARG A 26 0.80 3.25 -12.25
C ARG A 26 0.42 4.52 -13.00
N ASP A 27 -0.72 5.11 -12.63
CA ASP A 27 -1.19 6.35 -13.26
C ASP A 27 -0.21 7.51 -13.01
N LEU A 28 0.28 7.62 -11.78
CA LEU A 28 1.25 8.65 -11.43
C LEU A 28 2.56 8.49 -12.18
N ARG A 29 3.01 7.25 -12.38
CA ARG A 29 4.22 6.97 -13.15
C ARG A 29 4.07 7.39 -14.60
N MET A 30 2.91 7.11 -15.19
CA MET A 30 2.64 7.51 -16.57
C MET A 30 2.61 9.03 -16.69
N SER A 31 1.94 9.70 -15.77
CA SER A 31 1.87 11.15 -15.73
C SER A 31 3.26 11.75 -15.53
N HIS A 32 4.07 11.18 -14.66
CA HIS A 32 5.43 11.64 -14.39
C HIS A 32 6.35 11.47 -15.60
N ALA A 33 6.15 10.43 -16.38
CA ALA A 33 6.92 10.22 -17.61
C ALA A 33 6.66 11.32 -18.63
N VAL A 34 5.44 11.85 -18.67
CA VAL A 34 5.07 12.94 -19.57
C VAL A 34 5.49 14.29 -19.01
N THR A 35 5.34 14.49 -17.70
CA THR A 35 5.65 15.76 -17.04
C THR A 35 6.50 15.48 -15.78
N PRO A 36 7.82 15.30 -15.96
CA PRO A 36 8.68 14.81 -14.85
C PRO A 36 8.73 15.68 -13.60
N LEU A 37 8.43 16.96 -13.71
CA LEU A 37 8.47 17.87 -12.56
C LEU A 37 7.21 17.83 -11.71
N GLU A 38 6.14 17.25 -12.24
CA GLU A 38 4.88 17.13 -11.53
C GLU A 38 4.78 15.75 -10.87
N ASN A 39 3.97 15.67 -9.85
CA ASN A 39 3.61 14.41 -9.18
C ASN A 39 4.75 13.70 -8.45
N THR A 40 5.94 14.34 -8.33
CA THR A 40 7.08 13.72 -7.65
C THR A 40 6.76 13.38 -6.20
N MET A 41 6.15 14.32 -5.48
CA MET A 41 5.76 14.09 -4.09
C MET A 41 4.68 13.02 -3.98
N GLN A 42 3.73 13.04 -4.91
CA GLN A 42 2.65 12.06 -4.92
C GLN A 42 3.18 10.66 -5.20
N LEU A 43 4.17 10.54 -6.08
CA LEU A 43 4.83 9.26 -6.35
C LEU A 43 5.49 8.72 -5.09
N ARG A 44 6.21 9.55 -4.37
CA ARG A 44 6.86 9.15 -3.12
C ARG A 44 5.84 8.69 -2.09
N GLU A 45 4.77 9.47 -1.94
CA GLU A 45 3.72 9.14 -0.98
C GLU A 45 3.01 7.84 -1.33
N ALA A 46 2.72 7.63 -2.60
CA ALA A 46 2.10 6.39 -3.06
C ALA A 46 3.00 5.18 -2.78
N ARG A 47 4.29 5.30 -3.06
CA ARG A 47 5.25 4.23 -2.78
C ARG A 47 5.34 3.91 -1.29
N LYS A 48 5.37 4.94 -0.46
CA LYS A 48 5.41 4.78 1.00
C LYS A 48 4.16 4.09 1.50
N THR A 49 3.00 4.53 1.01
CA THR A 49 1.72 3.95 1.41
C THR A 49 1.66 2.46 1.05
N ILE A 50 2.07 2.13 -0.17
CA ILE A 50 2.10 0.73 -0.63
C ILE A 50 3.06 -0.09 0.25
N ALA A 51 4.24 0.46 0.53
CA ALA A 51 5.21 -0.24 1.36
C ALA A 51 4.66 -0.52 2.76
N ARG A 52 3.96 0.44 3.35
CA ARG A 52 3.33 0.27 4.66
C ARG A 52 2.24 -0.79 4.63
N MET A 53 1.42 -0.78 3.58
CA MET A 53 0.37 -1.77 3.41
C MET A 53 0.93 -3.17 3.26
N LEU A 54 1.98 -3.32 2.46
CA LEU A 54 2.65 -4.60 2.27
C LEU A 54 3.27 -5.11 3.57
N THR A 55 3.84 -4.21 4.36
CA THR A 55 4.41 -4.55 5.66
C THR A 55 3.34 -5.10 6.60
N VAL A 56 2.20 -4.41 6.69
CA VAL A 56 1.10 -4.85 7.55
C VAL A 56 0.54 -6.18 7.07
N GLN A 57 0.38 -6.34 5.75
CA GLN A 57 -0.11 -7.58 5.17
C GLN A 57 0.84 -8.73 5.46
N SER A 58 2.14 -8.49 5.37
CA SER A 58 3.16 -9.47 5.68
C SER A 58 3.14 -9.87 7.15
N GLU A 59 2.99 -8.88 8.04
CA GLU A 59 2.87 -9.13 9.47
C GLU A 59 1.67 -10.01 9.78
N ARG A 60 0.53 -9.70 9.16
CA ARG A 60 -0.70 -10.47 9.34
C ARG A 60 -0.56 -11.90 8.86
N ALA A 61 0.13 -12.10 7.74
CA ALA A 61 0.36 -13.43 7.20
C ALA A 61 1.18 -14.26 8.17
N ARG A 62 2.22 -13.68 8.78
CA ARG A 62 3.03 -14.36 9.76
C ARG A 62 2.25 -14.68 11.02
N ASP A 63 1.51 -13.70 11.52
CA ASP A 63 0.71 -13.86 12.73
C ASP A 63 -0.42 -14.86 12.50
N GLY A 64 -1.02 -14.83 11.32
CA GLY A 64 -2.06 -15.78 10.94
C GLY A 64 -1.53 -17.20 10.91
N VAL A 65 -0.32 -17.39 10.38
CA VAL A 65 0.32 -18.70 10.35
C VAL A 65 0.59 -19.17 11.77
N LYS A 66 1.10 -18.29 12.62
CA LYS A 66 1.32 -18.63 14.03
C LYS A 66 0.02 -19.02 14.74
N GLY A 67 -1.02 -18.22 14.51
CA GLY A 67 -2.33 -18.49 15.10
C GLY A 67 -2.92 -19.79 14.61
N THR A 68 -2.71 -20.10 13.34
CA THR A 68 -3.20 -21.34 12.74
C THR A 68 -2.53 -22.56 13.33
N GLN A 69 -1.27 -22.43 13.69
CA GLN A 69 -0.50 -23.53 14.26
C GLN A 69 -0.88 -23.84 15.71
N GLU A 70 -1.44 -22.89 16.39
CA GLU A 70 -1.91 -23.06 17.76
C GLU A 70 -3.27 -23.75 17.82
#